data_fbeb07124d2f14a1241f863eafb0bbab
#
_entry.id   fbeb07124d2f14a1241f863eafb0bbab
#
_cell.length_a   1.000
_cell.length_b   1.000
_cell.length_c   1.000
_cell.angle_alpha   90.00
_cell.angle_beta   90.00
_cell.angle_gamma   90.00
#
_symmetry.space_group_name_H-M   'P 1'
#
loop_
_entity.id
_entity.type
_entity.pdbx_description
1 polymer ?
#
loop_
_entity_poly.entity_id
_entity_poly.type
_entity_poly.pdbx_seq_one_letter_code
_entity_poly.pdbx_strand_id
1 'polypeptide(L)'
;RVQAKRSDVAIIRGLNFFAGMNLSGLGVDALLGITSLNVYTAISGKPADLVIEASIDGSFDLGKGVAFGDIRFRLKPAPSDFSLTLMGTVTAILNNSVLRFIGGMEVKPRSAEFQATMLGIWQDPFDAKGVSIANVAIELGMSFPPPLPTVGIAGTLQIGEFQGVVAVKFDSAMPSRSMLAIAFNRLYFIEWQV
;
A
#
# COMPACT_ATOMS: atom_id res chain seq x y z
N ARG A 1 18.06 -24.19 14.71
CA ARG A 1 16.69 -23.92 15.20
C ARG A 1 16.18 -22.73 14.43
N VAL A 2 15.32 -22.95 13.44
CA VAL A 2 14.66 -21.88 12.69
C VAL A 2 13.50 -21.40 13.57
N GLN A 3 13.61 -20.21 14.15
CA GLN A 3 12.48 -19.54 14.79
C GLN A 3 11.73 -18.76 13.69
N ALA A 4 10.66 -19.33 13.19
CA ALA A 4 9.72 -18.58 12.39
C ALA A 4 9.03 -17.52 13.27
N LYS A 5 9.20 -16.25 12.95
CA LYS A 5 8.50 -15.15 13.59
C LYS A 5 7.03 -15.20 13.16
N ARG A 6 6.16 -15.61 14.07
CA ARG A 6 4.81 -16.12 13.84
C ARG A 6 3.71 -15.08 13.97
N SER A 7 4.00 -13.79 13.85
CA SER A 7 3.07 -12.78 14.35
C SER A 7 1.84 -12.49 13.48
N ASP A 8 1.83 -12.81 12.18
CA ASP A 8 0.80 -12.28 11.27
C ASP A 8 0.14 -13.31 10.33
N VAL A 9 0.41 -14.60 10.50
CA VAL A 9 -0.15 -15.63 9.59
C VAL A 9 -1.33 -16.33 10.26
N ALA A 10 -2.53 -16.21 9.69
CA ALA A 10 -3.69 -16.98 10.10
C ALA A 10 -3.45 -18.46 9.77
N ILE A 11 -3.40 -19.32 10.80
CA ILE A 11 -3.26 -20.76 10.61
C ILE A 11 -4.57 -21.31 10.07
N ILE A 12 -4.53 -21.86 8.87
CA ILE A 12 -5.66 -22.52 8.23
C ILE A 12 -5.70 -23.99 8.67
N ARG A 13 -6.91 -24.54 8.81
CA ARG A 13 -7.08 -25.95 9.13
C ARG A 13 -6.50 -26.81 8.00
N GLY A 14 -5.51 -27.64 8.31
CA GLY A 14 -4.82 -28.48 7.33
C GLY A 14 -3.32 -28.59 7.62
N LEU A 15 -2.56 -28.95 6.59
CA LEU A 15 -1.11 -29.06 6.66
C LEU A 15 -0.50 -27.68 6.39
N ASN A 16 0.30 -27.20 7.33
CA ASN A 16 0.92 -25.87 7.25
C ASN A 16 2.43 -26.04 7.22
N PHE A 17 3.08 -25.43 6.22
CA PHE A 17 4.52 -25.40 6.07
C PHE A 17 5.03 -23.98 6.25
N PHE A 18 6.12 -23.87 7.00
CA PHE A 18 6.84 -22.61 7.16
C PHE A 18 8.30 -22.86 6.81
N ALA A 19 8.87 -22.03 6.00
CA ALA A 19 10.29 -22.00 5.70
C ALA A 19 10.81 -20.57 5.83
N GLY A 20 11.94 -20.40 6.48
CA GLY A 20 12.65 -19.13 6.56
C GLY A 20 14.10 -19.31 6.16
N MET A 21 14.60 -18.39 5.36
CA MET A 21 16.01 -18.35 4.94
C MET A 21 16.60 -17.00 5.35
N ASN A 22 17.68 -17.04 6.08
CA ASN A 22 18.49 -15.86 6.32
C ASN A 22 19.44 -15.66 5.13
N LEU A 23 19.33 -14.54 4.48
CA LEU A 23 20.11 -14.17 3.30
C LEU A 23 21.32 -13.31 3.64
N SER A 24 21.45 -12.88 4.92
CA SER A 24 22.59 -12.10 5.38
C SER A 24 23.90 -12.87 5.20
N GLY A 25 24.88 -12.23 4.60
CA GLY A 25 26.18 -12.84 4.33
C GLY A 25 26.26 -13.69 3.05
N LEU A 26 25.15 -13.81 2.29
CA LEU A 26 25.17 -14.44 0.96
C LEU A 26 25.46 -13.44 -0.16
N GLY A 27 25.72 -12.17 0.18
CA GLY A 27 25.93 -11.07 -0.78
C GLY A 27 24.64 -10.50 -1.37
N VAL A 28 23.51 -11.15 -1.13
CA VAL A 28 22.18 -10.67 -1.59
C VAL A 28 21.75 -9.46 -0.78
N ASP A 29 22.03 -9.44 0.50
CA ASP A 29 21.82 -8.33 1.41
C ASP A 29 22.59 -7.07 0.99
N ALA A 30 23.87 -7.25 0.57
CA ALA A 30 24.69 -6.13 0.09
C ALA A 30 24.22 -5.60 -1.28
N LEU A 31 23.67 -6.49 -2.12
CA LEU A 31 23.25 -6.14 -3.50
C LEU A 31 21.82 -5.60 -3.56
N LEU A 32 20.91 -6.18 -2.79
CA LEU A 32 19.47 -5.93 -2.89
C LEU A 32 18.84 -5.42 -1.58
N GLY A 33 19.60 -5.31 -0.48
CA GLY A 33 19.08 -4.94 0.83
C GLY A 33 18.15 -5.99 1.46
N ILE A 34 18.07 -7.20 0.92
CA ILE A 34 17.20 -8.27 1.42
C ILE A 34 17.93 -9.07 2.49
N THR A 35 17.38 -9.13 3.69
CA THR A 35 17.97 -9.83 4.82
C THR A 35 17.37 -11.20 5.10
N SER A 36 16.09 -11.39 4.78
CA SER A 36 15.42 -12.67 4.97
C SER A 36 14.32 -12.91 3.93
N LEU A 37 14.06 -14.18 3.67
CA LEU A 37 12.93 -14.68 2.89
C LEU A 37 12.15 -15.68 3.73
N ASN A 38 10.87 -15.43 3.95
CA ASN A 38 9.98 -16.33 4.65
C ASN A 38 8.87 -16.78 3.71
N VAL A 39 8.59 -18.09 3.72
CA VAL A 39 7.55 -18.70 2.89
C VAL A 39 6.59 -19.46 3.81
N TYR A 40 5.32 -19.25 3.62
CA TYR A 40 4.25 -20.00 4.26
C TYR A 40 3.36 -20.63 3.20
N THR A 41 3.04 -21.89 3.37
CA THR A 41 2.07 -22.60 2.52
C THR A 41 1.12 -23.38 3.40
N ALA A 42 -0.19 -23.18 3.21
CA ALA A 42 -1.24 -23.95 3.84
C ALA A 42 -1.97 -24.79 2.80
N ILE A 43 -2.03 -26.09 3.04
CA ILE A 43 -2.75 -27.06 2.22
C ILE A 43 -3.87 -27.65 3.07
N SER A 44 -5.11 -27.42 2.68
CA SER A 44 -6.28 -28.05 3.28
C SER A 44 -6.81 -29.16 2.38
N GLY A 45 -7.73 -29.97 2.90
CA GLY A 45 -8.44 -30.97 2.11
C GLY A 45 -9.33 -30.36 0.99
N LYS A 46 -9.47 -29.04 0.96
CA LYS A 46 -10.21 -28.31 -0.06
C LYS A 46 -9.23 -27.47 -0.90
N PRO A 47 -9.17 -27.67 -2.22
CA PRO A 47 -8.27 -26.87 -3.08
C PRO A 47 -8.48 -25.36 -2.98
N ALA A 48 -9.72 -24.94 -2.66
CA ALA A 48 -10.04 -23.52 -2.46
C ALA A 48 -9.31 -22.86 -1.27
N ASP A 49 -8.83 -23.66 -0.31
CA ASP A 49 -8.16 -23.17 0.88
C ASP A 49 -6.63 -23.15 0.74
N LEU A 50 -6.10 -23.51 -0.43
CA LEU A 50 -4.66 -23.41 -0.68
C LEU A 50 -4.23 -21.95 -0.67
N VAL A 51 -3.25 -21.62 0.17
CA VAL A 51 -2.65 -20.30 0.28
C VAL A 51 -1.14 -20.45 0.24
N ILE A 52 -0.49 -19.61 -0.56
CA ILE A 52 0.97 -19.47 -0.60
C ILE A 52 1.27 -18.02 -0.22
N GLU A 53 2.06 -17.85 0.83
CA GLU A 53 2.54 -16.54 1.27
C GLU A 53 4.05 -16.53 1.28
N ALA A 54 4.64 -15.40 0.87
CA ALA A 54 6.05 -15.13 1.02
C ALA A 54 6.25 -13.72 1.56
N SER A 55 7.24 -13.53 2.41
CA SER A 55 7.66 -12.21 2.84
C SER A 55 9.15 -12.05 2.63
N ILE A 56 9.53 -10.86 2.23
CA ILE A 56 10.93 -10.46 2.03
C ILE A 56 11.15 -9.28 2.96
N ASP A 57 11.96 -9.47 4.00
CA ASP A 57 12.34 -8.41 4.92
C ASP A 57 13.58 -7.70 4.38
N GLY A 58 13.57 -6.40 4.42
CA GLY A 58 14.63 -5.52 3.90
C GLY A 58 14.07 -4.47 2.95
N SER A 59 14.96 -3.67 2.38
CA SER A 59 14.58 -2.62 1.44
C SER A 59 15.42 -2.67 0.19
N PHE A 60 14.78 -2.48 -0.95
CA PHE A 60 15.40 -2.33 -2.26
C PHE A 60 15.50 -0.86 -2.59
N ASP A 61 16.70 -0.37 -2.82
CA ASP A 61 16.89 0.97 -3.39
C ASP A 61 16.62 0.91 -4.89
N LEU A 62 15.60 1.63 -5.33
CA LEU A 62 15.25 1.77 -6.75
C LEU A 62 16.00 2.93 -7.40
N GLY A 63 16.83 3.63 -6.66
CA GLY A 63 17.51 4.85 -7.09
C GLY A 63 16.64 6.10 -7.04
N LYS A 64 17.25 7.25 -7.27
CA LYS A 64 16.58 8.58 -7.24
C LYS A 64 15.81 8.88 -5.95
N GLY A 65 16.25 8.30 -4.82
CA GLY A 65 15.62 8.52 -3.53
C GLY A 65 14.33 7.72 -3.32
N VAL A 66 14.10 6.66 -4.09
CA VAL A 66 12.95 5.76 -3.92
C VAL A 66 13.44 4.39 -3.47
N ALA A 67 12.87 3.88 -2.40
CA ALA A 67 13.12 2.53 -1.90
C ALA A 67 11.81 1.78 -1.67
N PHE A 68 11.84 0.47 -1.86
CA PHE A 68 10.70 -0.43 -1.66
C PHE A 68 11.09 -1.50 -0.64
N GLY A 69 10.26 -1.75 0.36
CA GLY A 69 10.60 -2.68 1.43
C GLY A 69 9.41 -3.39 2.06
N ASP A 70 9.71 -4.31 2.97
CA ASP A 70 8.74 -5.10 3.73
C ASP A 70 7.71 -5.80 2.84
N ILE A 71 8.20 -6.44 1.77
CA ILE A 71 7.36 -7.01 0.73
C ILE A 71 6.69 -8.27 1.25
N ARG A 72 5.37 -8.33 1.10
CA ARG A 72 4.55 -9.51 1.38
C ARG A 72 3.76 -9.89 0.12
N PHE A 73 3.83 -11.14 -0.19
CA PHE A 73 3.14 -11.76 -1.33
C PHE A 73 2.17 -12.81 -0.81
N ARG A 74 0.96 -12.83 -1.34
CA ARG A 74 -0.04 -13.84 -1.05
C ARG A 74 -0.73 -14.29 -2.33
N LEU A 75 -0.75 -15.59 -2.58
CA LEU A 75 -1.42 -16.20 -3.70
C LEU A 75 -2.46 -17.22 -3.21
N LYS A 76 -3.70 -17.04 -3.65
CA LYS A 76 -4.76 -18.05 -3.60
C LYS A 76 -5.00 -18.54 -5.03
N PRO A 77 -4.56 -19.74 -5.39
CA PRO A 77 -4.59 -20.21 -6.77
C PRO A 77 -5.93 -20.83 -7.19
N ALA A 78 -6.89 -21.00 -6.27
CA ALA A 78 -8.17 -21.64 -6.57
C ALA A 78 -8.94 -20.85 -7.67
N PRO A 79 -9.41 -21.49 -8.76
CA PRO A 79 -10.06 -20.78 -9.87
C PRO A 79 -11.30 -19.97 -9.47
N SER A 80 -12.04 -20.46 -8.46
CA SER A 80 -13.24 -19.78 -7.95
C SER A 80 -12.94 -18.62 -6.99
N ASP A 81 -11.71 -18.58 -6.41
CA ASP A 81 -11.28 -17.58 -5.43
C ASP A 81 -9.83 -17.17 -5.69
N PHE A 82 -9.46 -17.07 -6.97
CA PHE A 82 -8.11 -16.63 -7.35
C PHE A 82 -7.88 -15.21 -6.85
N SER A 83 -6.80 -15.02 -6.09
CA SER A 83 -6.28 -13.70 -5.81
C SER A 83 -4.76 -13.72 -5.66
N LEU A 84 -4.14 -12.69 -6.17
CA LEU A 84 -2.73 -12.38 -5.98
C LEU A 84 -2.63 -11.03 -5.28
N THR A 85 -2.09 -11.02 -4.07
CA THR A 85 -1.89 -9.80 -3.29
C THR A 85 -0.39 -9.55 -3.12
N LEU A 86 0.03 -8.35 -3.38
CA LEU A 86 1.37 -7.84 -3.09
C LEU A 86 1.23 -6.62 -2.18
N MET A 87 1.91 -6.60 -1.05
CA MET A 87 1.93 -5.48 -0.11
C MET A 87 3.37 -5.07 0.18
N GLY A 88 3.56 -3.82 0.56
CA GLY A 88 4.89 -3.34 0.91
C GLY A 88 4.89 -1.89 1.36
N THR A 89 6.08 -1.40 1.68
CA THR A 89 6.33 -0.02 2.05
C THR A 89 7.13 0.64 0.93
N VAL A 90 6.69 1.80 0.47
CA VAL A 90 7.45 2.66 -0.45
C VAL A 90 7.96 3.85 0.35
N THR A 91 9.25 4.09 0.28
CA THR A 91 9.87 5.30 0.82
C THR A 91 10.34 6.16 -0.34
N ALA A 92 9.97 7.44 -0.35
CA ALA A 92 10.39 8.39 -1.36
C ALA A 92 10.99 9.63 -0.70
N ILE A 93 12.11 10.13 -1.22
CA ILE A 93 12.73 11.36 -0.76
C ILE A 93 12.34 12.46 -1.76
N LEU A 94 11.56 13.43 -1.29
CA LEU A 94 11.14 14.60 -2.07
C LEU A 94 11.52 15.87 -1.32
N ASN A 95 12.32 16.73 -1.94
CA ASN A 95 12.76 18.02 -1.35
C ASN A 95 13.24 17.86 0.10
N ASN A 96 14.19 16.94 0.35
CA ASN A 96 14.71 16.60 1.67
C ASN A 96 13.70 16.02 2.68
N SER A 97 12.45 15.81 2.28
CA SER A 97 11.44 15.13 3.09
C SER A 97 11.40 13.64 2.75
N VAL A 98 11.38 12.80 3.79
CA VAL A 98 11.22 11.35 3.63
C VAL A 98 9.75 11.01 3.77
N LEU A 99 9.13 10.64 2.66
CA LEU A 99 7.73 10.21 2.63
C LEU A 99 7.68 8.69 2.62
N ARG A 100 6.82 8.13 3.46
CA ARG A 100 6.59 6.69 3.54
C ARG A 100 5.14 6.39 3.21
N PHE A 101 4.94 5.40 2.35
CA PHE A 101 3.63 4.88 1.99
C PHE A 101 3.59 3.39 2.32
N ILE A 102 2.51 2.94 2.92
CA ILE A 102 2.19 1.53 3.00
C ILE A 102 1.06 1.25 2.02
N GLY A 103 1.18 0.19 1.26
CA GLY A 103 0.18 -0.11 0.26
C GLY A 103 0.35 -1.48 -0.35
N GLY A 104 -0.51 -1.76 -1.32
CA GLY A 104 -0.48 -3.04 -2.00
C GLY A 104 -1.33 -3.06 -3.25
N MET A 105 -1.16 -4.13 -3.98
CA MET A 105 -1.92 -4.46 -5.17
C MET A 105 -2.62 -5.80 -4.96
N GLU A 106 -3.88 -5.87 -5.31
CA GLU A 106 -4.62 -7.12 -5.38
C GLU A 106 -5.09 -7.35 -6.82
N VAL A 107 -4.80 -8.53 -7.35
CA VAL A 107 -5.25 -8.96 -8.67
C VAL A 107 -6.21 -10.14 -8.50
N LYS A 108 -7.39 -10.02 -9.08
CA LYS A 108 -8.44 -11.03 -9.18
C LYS A 108 -8.75 -11.31 -10.65
N PRO A 109 -9.52 -12.35 -10.98
CA PRO A 109 -9.82 -12.68 -12.38
C PRO A 109 -10.45 -11.56 -13.19
N ARG A 110 -11.13 -10.62 -12.52
CA ARG A 110 -11.90 -9.55 -13.17
C ARG A 110 -11.55 -8.15 -12.64
N SER A 111 -10.54 -8.01 -11.81
CA SER A 111 -10.11 -6.71 -11.30
C SER A 111 -8.64 -6.72 -10.91
N ALA A 112 -8.04 -5.55 -10.97
CA ALA A 112 -6.77 -5.24 -10.33
C ALA A 112 -6.95 -3.94 -9.56
N GLU A 113 -6.51 -3.93 -8.30
CA GLU A 113 -6.66 -2.79 -7.41
C GLU A 113 -5.31 -2.52 -6.75
N PHE A 114 -4.91 -1.25 -6.72
CA PHE A 114 -3.77 -0.75 -5.97
C PHE A 114 -4.25 0.29 -4.97
N GLN A 115 -3.77 0.19 -3.75
CA GLN A 115 -4.05 1.17 -2.70
C GLN A 115 -2.75 1.49 -1.98
N ALA A 116 -2.57 2.77 -1.65
CA ALA A 116 -1.44 3.21 -0.84
C ALA A 116 -1.87 4.34 0.10
N THR A 117 -1.33 4.34 1.31
CA THR A 117 -1.58 5.38 2.32
C THR A 117 -0.24 5.91 2.83
N MET A 118 -0.11 7.22 2.85
CA MET A 118 1.06 7.90 3.40
C MET A 118 1.08 7.76 4.93
N LEU A 119 2.23 7.38 5.46
CA LEU A 119 2.49 7.35 6.88
C LEU A 119 3.11 8.67 7.34
N GLY A 120 2.49 9.28 8.34
CA GLY A 120 2.97 10.54 8.90
C GLY A 120 2.48 11.78 8.17
N ILE A 121 3.22 12.85 8.31
CA ILE A 121 2.87 14.19 7.83
C ILE A 121 4.04 14.71 6.99
N TRP A 122 3.73 15.24 5.82
CA TRP A 122 4.67 15.98 4.99
C TRP A 122 4.62 17.46 5.37
N GLN A 123 5.65 17.90 6.08
CA GLN A 123 5.80 19.30 6.49
C GLN A 123 6.46 20.10 5.37
N ASP A 124 6.00 21.33 5.20
CA ASP A 124 6.52 22.30 4.24
C ASP A 124 6.71 21.71 2.81
N PRO A 125 5.66 21.07 2.24
CA PRO A 125 5.75 20.45 0.93
C PRO A 125 6.18 21.46 -0.12
N PHE A 126 7.18 21.09 -0.93
CA PHE A 126 7.73 21.97 -1.97
C PHE A 126 8.21 23.34 -1.44
N ASP A 127 8.77 23.36 -0.22
CA ASP A 127 9.23 24.57 0.49
C ASP A 127 8.13 25.58 0.85
N ALA A 128 6.86 25.19 0.79
CA ALA A 128 5.71 25.98 1.22
C ALA A 128 5.60 26.01 2.75
N LYS A 129 6.27 26.97 3.38
CA LYS A 129 6.37 27.08 4.86
C LYS A 129 5.00 27.22 5.51
N GLY A 130 4.79 26.48 6.60
CA GLY A 130 3.56 26.49 7.37
C GLY A 130 2.41 25.68 6.73
N VAL A 131 2.71 24.96 5.65
CA VAL A 131 1.80 24.00 5.03
C VAL A 131 2.15 22.60 5.47
N SER A 132 1.16 21.76 5.72
CA SER A 132 1.38 20.33 5.91
C SER A 132 0.34 19.50 5.16
N ILE A 133 0.77 18.34 4.68
CA ILE A 133 -0.08 17.36 4.02
C ILE A 133 -0.03 16.06 4.83
N ALA A 134 -1.18 15.48 5.12
CA ALA A 134 -1.30 14.26 5.90
C ALA A 134 -2.38 13.34 5.31
N ASN A 135 -2.37 12.08 5.77
CA ASN A 135 -3.41 11.11 5.44
C ASN A 135 -3.65 10.94 3.93
N VAL A 136 -2.59 11.10 3.10
CA VAL A 136 -2.74 10.90 1.66
C VAL A 136 -3.02 9.43 1.40
N ALA A 137 -4.15 9.17 0.76
CA ALA A 137 -4.53 7.86 0.28
C ALA A 137 -4.71 7.89 -1.24
N ILE A 138 -4.20 6.87 -1.90
CA ILE A 138 -4.29 6.69 -3.35
C ILE A 138 -4.96 5.35 -3.62
N GLU A 139 -5.92 5.34 -4.50
CA GLU A 139 -6.60 4.15 -5.00
C GLU A 139 -6.54 4.15 -6.53
N LEU A 140 -6.03 3.08 -7.11
CA LEU A 140 -6.07 2.85 -8.55
C LEU A 140 -6.67 1.48 -8.78
N GLY A 141 -7.69 1.40 -9.60
CA GLY A 141 -8.37 0.15 -9.89
C GLY A 141 -8.64 -0.01 -11.38
N MET A 142 -8.83 -1.25 -11.79
CA MET A 142 -9.28 -1.61 -13.13
C MET A 142 -10.14 -2.87 -13.06
N SER A 143 -11.31 -2.84 -13.62
CA SER A 143 -12.16 -4.02 -13.80
C SER A 143 -12.09 -4.52 -15.24
N PHE A 144 -12.36 -5.80 -15.46
CA PHE A 144 -12.28 -6.50 -16.76
C PHE A 144 -13.42 -7.49 -16.93
N PRO A 145 -13.80 -7.80 -18.20
CA PRO A 145 -13.93 -6.93 -19.36
C PRO A 145 -15.22 -6.13 -19.32
N PRO A 146 -15.30 -4.94 -19.91
CA PRO A 146 -14.25 -4.15 -20.54
C PRO A 146 -13.31 -3.51 -19.49
N PRO A 147 -12.13 -3.00 -19.87
CA PRO A 147 -11.25 -2.32 -18.93
C PRO A 147 -11.87 -0.98 -18.50
N LEU A 148 -12.29 -0.90 -17.25
CA LEU A 148 -12.94 0.27 -16.67
C LEU A 148 -12.11 0.75 -15.46
N PRO A 149 -11.45 1.90 -15.56
CA PRO A 149 -10.59 2.39 -14.50
C PRO A 149 -11.36 3.01 -13.33
N THR A 150 -10.77 2.87 -12.15
CA THR A 150 -11.11 3.60 -10.93
C THR A 150 -9.88 4.34 -10.46
N VAL A 151 -10.04 5.61 -10.12
CA VAL A 151 -8.98 6.44 -9.55
C VAL A 151 -9.53 7.17 -8.35
N GLY A 152 -8.82 7.09 -7.24
CA GLY A 152 -9.16 7.80 -6.01
C GLY A 152 -7.92 8.44 -5.41
N ILE A 153 -8.09 9.64 -4.88
CA ILE A 153 -7.11 10.32 -4.05
C ILE A 153 -7.82 11.04 -2.92
N ALA A 154 -7.29 10.93 -1.73
CA ALA A 154 -7.75 11.68 -0.57
C ALA A 154 -6.56 12.21 0.21
N GLY A 155 -6.75 13.27 0.98
CA GLY A 155 -5.70 13.81 1.83
C GLY A 155 -6.21 14.96 2.70
N THR A 156 -5.41 15.29 3.69
CA THR A 156 -5.63 16.43 4.58
C THR A 156 -4.56 17.48 4.29
N LEU A 157 -4.99 18.71 4.02
CA LEU A 157 -4.14 19.88 3.89
C LEU A 157 -4.32 20.76 5.11
N GLN A 158 -3.24 21.20 5.72
CA GLN A 158 -3.26 22.16 6.82
C GLN A 158 -2.38 23.35 6.47
N ILE A 159 -2.90 24.56 6.72
CA ILE A 159 -2.19 25.84 6.53
C ILE A 159 -2.46 26.67 7.78
N GLY A 160 -1.46 26.76 8.68
CA GLY A 160 -1.67 27.38 9.99
C GLY A 160 -2.79 26.68 10.77
N GLU A 161 -3.84 27.42 11.13
CA GLU A 161 -5.03 26.87 11.82
C GLU A 161 -6.10 26.31 10.88
N PHE A 162 -5.98 26.55 9.58
CA PHE A 162 -6.91 26.06 8.58
C PHE A 162 -6.57 24.60 8.24
N GLN A 163 -7.59 23.74 8.29
CA GLN A 163 -7.48 22.35 7.89
C GLN A 163 -8.60 22.00 6.92
N GLY A 164 -8.25 21.46 5.78
CA GLY A 164 -9.18 20.96 4.78
C GLY A 164 -8.90 19.48 4.46
N VAL A 165 -9.97 18.72 4.29
CA VAL A 165 -9.91 17.34 3.78
C VAL A 165 -10.50 17.34 2.38
N VAL A 166 -9.78 16.76 1.43
CA VAL A 166 -10.25 16.60 0.06
C VAL A 166 -10.21 15.13 -0.30
N ALA A 167 -11.29 14.63 -0.88
CA ALA A 167 -11.35 13.30 -1.46
C ALA A 167 -11.99 13.36 -2.83
N VAL A 168 -11.34 12.77 -3.81
CA VAL A 168 -11.82 12.65 -5.18
C VAL A 168 -11.78 11.18 -5.56
N LYS A 169 -12.89 10.65 -6.06
CA LYS A 169 -12.96 9.30 -6.62
C LYS A 169 -13.69 9.35 -7.95
N PHE A 170 -13.09 8.74 -8.94
CA PHE A 170 -13.69 8.49 -10.23
C PHE A 170 -13.79 6.98 -10.45
N ASP A 171 -15.00 6.48 -10.71
CA ASP A 171 -15.27 5.07 -10.97
C ASP A 171 -16.00 4.96 -12.32
N SER A 172 -15.30 4.51 -13.36
CA SER A 172 -15.87 4.40 -14.67
C SER A 172 -16.78 3.17 -14.84
N ALA A 173 -16.62 2.15 -13.97
CA ALA A 173 -17.50 0.98 -13.95
C ALA A 173 -18.85 1.31 -13.30
N MET A 174 -18.83 2.20 -12.31
CA MET A 174 -20.03 2.65 -11.58
C MET A 174 -19.98 4.16 -11.37
N PRO A 175 -20.37 4.98 -12.37
CA PRO A 175 -20.31 6.43 -12.29
C PRO A 175 -21.03 7.03 -11.08
N SER A 176 -22.06 6.38 -10.57
CA SER A 176 -22.77 6.76 -9.34
C SER A 176 -21.93 6.65 -8.08
N ARG A 177 -20.77 5.97 -8.11
CA ARG A 177 -19.78 5.90 -7.03
C ARG A 177 -18.68 6.93 -7.17
N SER A 178 -18.68 7.71 -8.26
CA SER A 178 -17.75 8.85 -8.38
C SER A 178 -18.13 9.91 -7.37
N MET A 179 -17.12 10.50 -6.71
CA MET A 179 -17.33 11.40 -5.58
C MET A 179 -16.29 12.51 -5.61
N LEU A 180 -16.75 13.71 -5.27
CA LEU A 180 -15.92 14.82 -4.81
C LEU A 180 -16.41 15.21 -3.43
N ALA A 181 -15.58 15.10 -2.42
CA ALA A 181 -15.88 15.53 -1.07
C ALA A 181 -14.82 16.53 -0.61
N ILE A 182 -15.28 17.64 -0.06
CA ILE A 182 -14.41 18.67 0.53
C ILE A 182 -15.01 19.02 1.88
N ALA A 183 -14.21 18.96 2.94
CA ALA A 183 -14.60 19.34 4.28
C ALA A 183 -13.54 20.27 4.89
N PHE A 184 -13.98 21.29 5.59
CA PHE A 184 -13.12 22.26 6.26
C PHE A 184 -13.48 22.32 7.75
N ASN A 185 -12.47 22.47 8.61
CA ASN A 185 -12.70 22.63 10.05
C ASN A 185 -13.19 24.02 10.42
N ARG A 186 -12.90 25.04 9.61
CA ARG A 186 -13.32 26.42 9.77
C ARG A 186 -13.57 27.08 8.42
N LEU A 187 -14.65 27.83 8.29
CA LEU A 187 -14.89 28.75 7.18
C LEU A 187 -14.62 30.16 7.69
N TYR A 188 -13.61 30.82 7.16
CA TYR A 188 -13.38 32.24 7.38
C TYR A 188 -14.05 33.01 6.24
N PHE A 189 -15.06 33.82 6.57
CA PHE A 189 -15.59 34.83 5.65
C PHE A 189 -14.68 36.06 5.75
N ILE A 190 -13.94 36.34 4.71
CA ILE A 190 -13.23 37.64 4.59
C ILE A 190 -14.26 38.61 4.06
N GLU A 191 -14.80 39.46 4.92
CA GLU A 191 -15.58 40.62 4.49
C GLU A 191 -14.64 41.61 3.81
N TRP A 192 -14.76 41.75 2.51
CA TRP A 192 -14.12 42.84 1.79
C TRP A 192 -15.00 44.08 2.01
N GLN A 193 -14.54 44.98 2.85
CA GLN A 193 -15.09 46.32 2.88
C GLN A 193 -14.55 47.06 1.63
N VAL A 194 -15.46 47.44 0.74
CA VAL A 194 -15.21 48.30 -0.42
C VAL A 194 -15.28 49.76 0.00
#